data_c988780871bcb837c0c124d48be5c0f2
#
_entry.id   c988780871bcb837c0c124d48be5c0f2
#
_cell.length_a   1.000
_cell.length_b   1.000
_cell.length_c   1.000
_cell.angle_alpha   90.00
_cell.angle_beta   90.00
_cell.angle_gamma   90.00
#
_symmetry.space_group_name_H-M   'P 1'
#
loop_
_entity.id
_entity.type
_entity.pdbx_description
1 polymer ?
#
loop_
_entity_poly.entity_id
_entity_poly.type
_entity_poly.pdbx_seq_one_letter_code
_entity_poly.pdbx_strand_id
1 'polypeptide(L)'
;MLEPASPGCAPDTFLAVRIARLHKLACFLTGGLAHFLARVCWLAVPCHSFGDNRLCSNAIAGEPFPGARKVVRATALLGKPFQSERVANQNASIKVLPFNSSMHFPVRFLFVFFAFLVSAALLRSATAAQAYVIVDAQTGYVLEEQEPRKKLQVGSLTKIATASVVLDWAEKKGGDLNQAVAIPQAAFVGVLENNIGFQPGDSITLRDLLYAALVGSDNIAAYTLANHVGARLGSLLPSDVASKLTPADAFVAQMNALAKQLRMERTRFVNPHGIDYKVRPMPFSTAEDMARLTRYAMNKASFRFYVSQKERQISFDRAGHRFNYVLRNTNELLGKDGIDGVKTGRTARAGDCLILSSNREPEVVTQGQTTTVYPRRLILVLLGSTNRFGEGAGLVQRGWQLYDQWAAGGRLADSKRML
;
A
#
# COMPACT_ATOMS: atom_id res chain seq x y z
N MET A 1 2.83 -62.09 -13.46
CA MET A 1 3.78 -62.23 -14.55
C MET A 1 3.97 -60.86 -15.19
N LEU A 2 5.23 -60.41 -15.05
CA LEU A 2 5.92 -59.40 -15.84
C LEU A 2 5.56 -57.91 -15.64
N GLU A 3 6.30 -57.26 -14.76
CA GLU A 3 6.95 -55.94 -14.92
C GLU A 3 7.91 -55.97 -16.14
N PRO A 4 8.64 -54.88 -16.47
CA PRO A 4 8.52 -53.43 -16.34
C PRO A 4 8.89 -52.68 -17.64
N ALA A 5 8.84 -51.34 -17.65
CA ALA A 5 9.89 -50.47 -18.17
C ALA A 5 9.55 -48.98 -18.09
N SER A 6 10.27 -48.22 -17.27
CA SER A 6 10.67 -46.84 -17.54
C SER A 6 11.91 -46.86 -18.46
N PRO A 7 12.44 -45.78 -19.03
CA PRO A 7 12.56 -44.43 -18.52
C PRO A 7 12.52 -43.28 -19.58
N GLY A 8 12.53 -42.06 -19.13
CA GLY A 8 13.58 -41.19 -19.60
C GLY A 8 13.23 -39.87 -20.27
N CYS A 9 13.78 -38.85 -19.66
CA CYS A 9 14.35 -37.62 -20.21
C CYS A 9 13.46 -36.37 -20.37
N ALA A 10 13.97 -35.41 -19.67
CA ALA A 10 13.61 -34.00 -19.51
C ALA A 10 13.48 -33.18 -20.81
N PRO A 11 12.87 -32.02 -20.67
CA PRO A 11 13.24 -30.88 -21.48
C PRO A 11 13.43 -29.61 -20.67
N ASP A 12 14.64 -29.36 -20.21
CA ASP A 12 15.05 -28.06 -19.63
C ASP A 12 15.80 -27.14 -20.60
N THR A 13 15.70 -27.35 -21.90
CA THR A 13 16.43 -26.53 -22.91
C THR A 13 15.68 -25.30 -23.41
N PHE A 14 14.37 -25.15 -23.16
CA PHE A 14 13.63 -23.98 -23.63
C PHE A 14 13.63 -22.79 -22.65
N LEU A 15 13.90 -23.03 -21.37
CA LEU A 15 13.93 -21.95 -20.37
C LEU A 15 15.28 -21.22 -20.36
N ALA A 16 16.38 -21.94 -20.61
CA ALA A 16 17.73 -21.38 -20.60
C ALA A 16 17.97 -20.37 -21.75
N VAL A 17 17.34 -20.55 -22.90
CA VAL A 17 17.51 -19.65 -24.07
C VAL A 17 16.74 -18.35 -23.89
N ARG A 18 15.62 -18.34 -23.16
CA ARG A 18 14.86 -17.11 -22.84
C ARG A 18 15.53 -16.26 -21.76
N ILE A 19 16.16 -16.88 -20.77
CA ILE A 19 16.88 -16.17 -19.71
C ILE A 19 18.16 -15.54 -20.25
N ALA A 20 18.90 -16.22 -21.14
CA ALA A 20 20.11 -15.66 -21.78
C ALA A 20 19.82 -14.47 -22.70
N ARG A 21 18.65 -14.40 -23.34
CA ARG A 21 18.24 -13.23 -24.14
C ARG A 21 17.82 -12.03 -23.29
N LEU A 22 17.19 -12.24 -22.15
CA LEU A 22 16.84 -11.16 -21.21
C LEU A 22 18.07 -10.60 -20.49
N HIS A 23 19.07 -11.44 -20.18
CA HIS A 23 20.31 -10.98 -19.58
C HIS A 23 21.16 -10.13 -20.54
N LYS A 24 21.19 -10.46 -21.85
CA LYS A 24 21.87 -9.64 -22.87
C LYS A 24 21.18 -8.30 -23.10
N LEU A 25 19.86 -8.23 -23.02
CA LEU A 25 19.12 -6.97 -23.16
C LEU A 25 19.29 -6.05 -21.93
N ALA A 26 19.35 -6.62 -20.72
CA ALA A 26 19.59 -5.88 -19.49
C ALA A 26 21.03 -5.33 -19.42
N CYS A 27 22.03 -6.08 -19.85
CA CYS A 27 23.41 -5.60 -19.93
C CYS A 27 23.63 -4.52 -21.01
N PHE A 28 22.81 -4.49 -22.07
CA PHE A 28 22.93 -3.46 -23.10
C PHE A 28 22.32 -2.11 -22.66
N LEU A 29 21.29 -2.15 -21.80
CA LEU A 29 20.64 -0.93 -21.27
C LEU A 29 21.39 -0.34 -20.06
N THR A 30 22.05 -1.15 -19.24
CA THR A 30 22.81 -0.68 -18.08
C THR A 30 24.25 -0.26 -18.42
N GLY A 31 24.88 -0.89 -19.41
CA GLY A 31 26.24 -0.55 -19.86
C GLY A 31 26.36 0.84 -20.50
N GLY A 32 25.32 1.31 -21.21
CA GLY A 32 25.32 2.63 -21.82
C GLY A 32 25.23 3.77 -20.80
N LEU A 33 24.49 3.59 -19.72
CA LEU A 33 24.32 4.61 -18.68
C LEU A 33 25.53 4.70 -17.76
N ALA A 34 26.18 3.57 -17.44
CA ALA A 34 27.39 3.53 -16.64
C ALA A 34 28.58 4.16 -17.36
N HIS A 35 28.71 3.99 -18.68
CA HIS A 35 29.74 4.65 -19.48
C HIS A 35 29.50 6.16 -19.64
N PHE A 36 28.26 6.60 -19.67
CA PHE A 36 27.91 8.01 -19.73
C PHE A 36 28.19 8.71 -18.40
N LEU A 37 27.85 8.10 -17.28
CA LEU A 37 28.13 8.63 -15.93
C LEU A 37 29.62 8.63 -15.61
N ALA A 38 30.38 7.62 -16.02
CA ALA A 38 31.83 7.60 -15.85
C ALA A 38 32.54 8.70 -16.65
N ARG A 39 32.06 9.06 -17.84
CA ARG A 39 32.62 10.17 -18.64
C ARG A 39 32.29 11.57 -18.08
N VAL A 40 31.15 11.72 -17.39
CA VAL A 40 30.77 12.99 -16.76
C VAL A 40 31.56 13.22 -15.45
N CYS A 41 31.91 12.17 -14.69
CA CYS A 41 32.75 12.28 -13.50
C CYS A 41 34.23 12.52 -13.77
N TRP A 42 34.74 12.19 -14.99
CA TRP A 42 36.16 12.36 -15.32
C TRP A 42 36.55 13.78 -15.73
N LEU A 43 35.60 14.69 -15.85
CA LEU A 43 35.81 16.08 -16.23
C LEU A 43 35.85 17.07 -15.05
N ALA A 44 35.79 16.62 -13.81
CA ALA A 44 35.61 17.50 -12.64
C ALA A 44 36.64 17.38 -11.49
N VAL A 45 37.75 16.62 -11.63
CA VAL A 45 38.75 16.55 -10.56
C VAL A 45 40.16 16.53 -11.15
N PRO A 46 41.04 17.49 -10.82
CA PRO A 46 42.47 17.44 -11.20
C PRO A 46 43.21 16.43 -10.30
N CYS A 47 43.86 15.46 -10.92
CA CYS A 47 44.77 14.52 -10.29
C CYS A 47 46.00 15.21 -9.70
N HIS A 48 46.31 14.89 -8.45
CA HIS A 48 47.68 14.85 -7.95
C HIS A 48 48.01 13.44 -7.47
N SER A 49 49.09 12.98 -8.00
CA SER A 49 49.81 11.72 -8.02
C SER A 49 50.16 11.06 -6.68
N PHE A 50 50.42 9.78 -6.80
CA PHE A 50 51.34 8.80 -6.20
C PHE A 50 50.60 7.58 -5.76
N GLY A 51 50.80 6.43 -6.28
CA GLY A 51 51.99 5.62 -6.45
C GLY A 51 51.96 4.44 -5.49
N ASP A 52 51.79 3.33 -6.01
CA ASP A 52 52.44 2.05 -5.80
C ASP A 52 51.57 0.84 -5.34
N ASN A 53 51.90 -0.19 -6.04
CA ASN A 53 51.42 -1.58 -6.08
C ASN A 53 51.60 -2.39 -4.79
N ARG A 54 50.74 -3.39 -4.66
CA ARG A 54 50.96 -4.84 -4.47
C ARG A 54 50.15 -5.54 -3.39
N LEU A 55 49.50 -6.60 -3.88
CA LEU A 55 49.31 -7.96 -3.35
C LEU A 55 48.19 -8.20 -2.31
N CYS A 56 47.18 -8.86 -2.78
CA CYS A 56 46.83 -10.31 -2.67
C CYS A 56 46.56 -10.88 -1.27
N SER A 57 45.38 -11.42 -1.17
CA SER A 57 44.98 -12.73 -0.68
C SER A 57 44.72 -12.97 0.80
N ASN A 58 43.53 -13.48 0.97
CA ASN A 58 43.07 -14.60 1.81
C ASN A 58 42.73 -14.43 3.29
N ALA A 59 41.47 -14.60 3.57
CA ALA A 59 40.84 -15.69 4.33
C ALA A 59 40.64 -15.55 5.84
N ILE A 60 39.39 -15.58 6.23
CA ILE A 60 38.74 -16.42 7.25
C ILE A 60 38.94 -16.11 8.74
N ALA A 61 37.77 -15.86 9.36
CA ALA A 61 37.30 -16.33 10.66
C ALA A 61 37.67 -15.60 11.97
N GLY A 62 36.64 -15.29 12.75
CA GLY A 62 36.59 -15.46 14.21
C GLY A 62 36.50 -14.22 15.05
N GLU A 63 35.29 -14.00 15.60
CA GLU A 63 34.99 -13.19 16.79
C GLU A 63 35.71 -13.69 18.07
N PRO A 64 35.63 -13.09 19.29
CA PRO A 64 34.88 -11.88 19.74
C PRO A 64 35.64 -11.00 20.78
N PHE A 65 34.99 -9.86 21.15
CA PHE A 65 35.03 -8.95 22.34
C PHE A 65 35.90 -9.31 23.57
N PRO A 66 36.24 -8.37 24.56
CA PRO A 66 35.94 -6.94 24.75
C PRO A 66 37.09 -6.09 25.38
N GLY A 67 36.88 -4.77 25.52
CA GLY A 67 37.42 -4.04 26.68
C GLY A 67 38.34 -2.83 26.46
N ALA A 68 37.80 -1.66 26.73
CA ALA A 68 38.32 -0.54 27.54
C ALA A 68 39.67 0.17 27.27
N ARG A 69 39.51 1.49 27.06
CA ARG A 69 40.32 2.61 27.60
C ARG A 69 41.85 2.64 27.39
N LYS A 70 42.38 3.71 26.78
CA LYS A 70 43.00 4.87 27.45
C LYS A 70 43.62 5.87 26.46
N VAL A 71 43.49 7.11 26.82
CA VAL A 71 44.12 8.35 26.36
C VAL A 71 45.63 8.34 26.57
N VAL A 72 46.45 8.87 25.62
CA VAL A 72 47.68 9.58 25.94
C VAL A 72 47.99 10.63 24.83
N ARG A 73 48.25 11.84 25.26
CA ARG A 73 48.87 13.00 24.58
C ARG A 73 50.37 12.85 24.48
N ALA A 74 51.00 13.44 23.45
CA ALA A 74 52.31 14.14 23.51
C ALA A 74 52.64 14.70 22.11
N THR A 75 52.67 15.95 21.91
CA THR A 75 53.62 17.07 22.02
C THR A 75 54.85 16.94 21.13
N ALA A 76 54.90 17.81 20.12
CA ALA A 76 55.93 18.72 19.58
C ALA A 76 57.41 18.31 19.46
N LEU A 77 58.05 18.66 18.34
CA LEU A 77 59.23 19.50 18.23
C LEU A 77 59.75 19.67 16.78
N LEU A 78 59.73 20.84 16.28
CA LEU A 78 60.76 21.74 15.71
C LEU A 78 61.90 21.14 14.83
N GLY A 79 62.13 21.73 13.65
CA GLY A 79 63.35 21.66 12.88
C GLY A 79 63.30 22.44 11.56
N LYS A 80 63.98 23.54 11.49
CA LYS A 80 64.15 24.50 10.37
C LYS A 80 65.26 24.04 9.38
N PRO A 81 65.79 24.86 8.44
CA PRO A 81 65.47 24.80 6.99
C PRO A 81 66.78 24.50 6.18
N PHE A 82 66.68 24.27 4.89
CA PHE A 82 67.84 24.29 4.00
C PHE A 82 67.54 25.10 2.73
N GLN A 83 68.54 25.98 2.44
CA GLN A 83 68.55 26.95 1.33
C GLN A 83 69.25 26.40 0.09
N SER A 84 68.97 27.08 -1.02
CA SER A 84 69.74 27.30 -2.25
C SER A 84 69.85 26.14 -3.23
N GLU A 85 69.79 26.30 -4.52
CA GLU A 85 70.57 27.18 -5.41
C GLU A 85 69.83 27.42 -6.74
N ARG A 86 70.17 28.58 -7.35
CA ARG A 86 69.72 29.02 -8.67
C ARG A 86 70.49 28.31 -9.78
N VAL A 87 69.75 27.94 -10.83
CA VAL A 87 70.35 27.86 -12.17
C VAL A 87 69.43 28.59 -13.15
N ALA A 88 69.96 29.62 -13.76
CA ALA A 88 69.35 30.34 -14.86
C ALA A 88 69.63 29.61 -16.16
N ASN A 89 68.64 29.54 -17.05
CA ASN A 89 68.91 29.75 -18.50
C ASN A 89 67.65 29.98 -19.34
N GLN A 90 67.59 31.11 -19.95
CA GLN A 90 67.34 31.54 -21.33
C GLN A 90 66.04 31.11 -22.06
N ASN A 91 65.24 32.14 -22.28
CA ASN A 91 64.57 32.56 -23.52
C ASN A 91 63.95 31.52 -24.48
N ALA A 92 62.61 31.45 -24.45
CA ALA A 92 61.84 31.37 -25.69
C ALA A 92 60.51 32.13 -25.47
N SER A 93 60.37 33.29 -26.12
CA SER A 93 59.15 34.10 -26.18
C SER A 93 58.11 33.39 -27.05
N ILE A 94 57.11 32.77 -26.42
CA ILE A 94 55.88 32.40 -27.12
C ILE A 94 54.82 33.44 -26.77
N LYS A 95 54.45 34.25 -27.75
CA LYS A 95 53.30 35.19 -27.68
C LYS A 95 52.02 34.37 -27.57
N VAL A 96 51.48 34.24 -26.35
CA VAL A 96 50.14 33.76 -26.11
C VAL A 96 49.19 34.94 -26.23
N LEU A 97 48.33 34.88 -27.25
CA LEU A 97 47.21 35.79 -27.41
C LEU A 97 46.24 35.63 -26.23
N PRO A 98 45.66 36.71 -25.65
CA PRO A 98 44.72 36.59 -24.59
C PRO A 98 43.43 35.93 -25.04
N PHE A 99 43.15 34.75 -24.55
CA PHE A 99 41.86 34.05 -24.70
C PHE A 99 40.81 34.75 -23.84
N ASN A 100 39.89 35.41 -24.47
CA ASN A 100 38.85 36.19 -23.82
C ASN A 100 37.87 35.23 -23.14
N SER A 101 37.94 35.15 -21.78
CA SER A 101 37.24 34.16 -20.92
C SER A 101 35.82 34.56 -20.51
N SER A 102 35.13 35.43 -21.28
CA SER A 102 33.86 36.02 -20.81
C SER A 102 32.55 35.41 -21.35
N MET A 103 32.59 34.23 -22.00
CA MET A 103 31.38 33.71 -22.65
C MET A 103 30.92 32.28 -22.21
N HIS A 104 31.43 31.70 -21.13
CA HIS A 104 31.06 30.36 -20.70
C HIS A 104 30.23 30.26 -19.40
N PHE A 105 29.97 31.38 -18.73
CA PHE A 105 29.22 31.38 -17.47
C PHE A 105 27.73 31.07 -17.60
N PRO A 106 26.97 31.54 -18.58
CA PRO A 106 25.50 31.26 -18.66
C PRO A 106 25.15 29.83 -19.09
N VAL A 107 25.97 29.19 -19.92
CA VAL A 107 25.65 27.83 -20.43
C VAL A 107 25.83 26.75 -19.36
N ARG A 108 26.86 26.87 -18.49
CA ARG A 108 27.07 25.96 -17.37
C ARG A 108 25.96 26.08 -16.32
N PHE A 109 25.48 27.25 -16.02
CA PHE A 109 24.37 27.49 -15.11
C PHE A 109 23.06 26.93 -15.68
N LEU A 110 22.83 27.04 -16.98
CA LEU A 110 21.66 26.49 -17.64
C LEU A 110 21.63 24.95 -17.59
N PHE A 111 22.78 24.30 -17.78
CA PHE A 111 22.92 22.84 -17.68
C PHE A 111 22.71 22.31 -16.24
N VAL A 112 23.25 22.99 -15.25
CA VAL A 112 23.06 22.62 -13.83
C VAL A 112 21.60 22.84 -13.41
N PHE A 113 20.98 23.94 -13.86
CA PHE A 113 19.57 24.23 -13.56
C PHE A 113 18.64 23.23 -14.29
N PHE A 114 18.96 22.87 -15.54
CA PHE A 114 18.19 21.86 -16.28
C PHE A 114 18.38 20.44 -15.69
N ALA A 115 19.58 20.08 -15.27
CA ALA A 115 19.84 18.82 -14.55
C ALA A 115 19.11 18.77 -13.19
N PHE A 116 19.02 19.89 -12.48
CA PHE A 116 18.25 20.01 -11.23
C PHE A 116 16.74 19.92 -11.48
N LEU A 117 16.22 20.53 -12.54
CA LEU A 117 14.81 20.42 -12.95
C LEU A 117 14.46 19.00 -13.40
N VAL A 118 15.34 18.33 -14.14
CA VAL A 118 15.16 16.93 -14.55
C VAL A 118 15.25 15.99 -13.33
N SER A 119 16.17 16.24 -12.41
CA SER A 119 16.24 15.47 -11.16
C SER A 119 15.03 15.70 -10.26
N ALA A 120 14.51 16.91 -10.16
CA ALA A 120 13.28 17.23 -9.42
C ALA A 120 12.03 16.62 -10.08
N ALA A 121 11.99 16.51 -11.39
CA ALA A 121 10.91 15.83 -12.13
C ALA A 121 10.98 14.29 -11.99
N LEU A 122 12.18 13.71 -11.81
CA LEU A 122 12.39 12.28 -11.59
C LEU A 122 12.15 11.84 -10.13
N LEU A 123 12.09 12.79 -9.19
CA LEU A 123 11.79 12.53 -7.76
C LEU A 123 10.29 12.43 -7.44
N ARG A 124 9.38 12.46 -8.43
CA ARG A 124 8.04 11.94 -8.22
C ARG A 124 8.18 10.45 -7.99
N SER A 125 8.03 10.01 -6.74
CA SER A 125 7.87 8.60 -6.40
C SER A 125 6.73 8.05 -7.26
N ALA A 126 7.07 7.42 -8.39
CA ALA A 126 6.09 6.77 -9.22
C ALA A 126 5.46 5.68 -8.36
N THR A 127 4.20 5.84 -7.98
CA THR A 127 3.45 4.78 -7.31
C THR A 127 3.34 3.62 -8.29
N ALA A 128 3.69 2.41 -7.84
CA ALA A 128 3.49 1.20 -8.64
C ALA A 128 2.01 0.79 -8.66
N ALA A 129 1.17 1.46 -7.86
CA ALA A 129 -0.27 1.23 -7.82
C ALA A 129 -0.93 1.58 -9.15
N GLN A 130 -1.91 0.74 -9.54
CA GLN A 130 -2.69 0.99 -10.75
C GLN A 130 -3.69 2.14 -10.62
N ALA A 131 -4.18 2.39 -9.41
CA ALA A 131 -5.08 3.49 -9.10
C ALA A 131 -5.01 3.84 -7.60
N TYR A 132 -5.15 5.13 -7.28
CA TYR A 132 -5.33 5.58 -5.90
C TYR A 132 -6.14 6.87 -5.83
N VAL A 133 -6.67 7.15 -4.64
CA VAL A 133 -7.27 8.44 -4.29
C VAL A 133 -7.01 8.74 -2.82
N ILE A 134 -6.70 9.99 -2.52
CA ILE A 134 -6.57 10.55 -1.16
C ILE A 134 -7.66 11.60 -0.99
N VAL A 135 -8.48 11.45 0.04
CA VAL A 135 -9.60 12.36 0.29
C VAL A 135 -9.65 12.82 1.74
N ASP A 136 -10.13 14.04 1.94
CA ASP A 136 -10.63 14.45 3.25
C ASP A 136 -11.91 13.67 3.56
N ALA A 137 -11.92 12.95 4.68
CA ALA A 137 -13.05 12.09 5.04
C ALA A 137 -14.30 12.90 5.35
N GLN A 138 -14.17 14.10 5.89
CA GLN A 138 -15.30 14.93 6.32
C GLN A 138 -16.08 15.47 5.13
N THR A 139 -15.40 16.13 4.21
CA THR A 139 -16.04 16.79 3.07
C THR A 139 -16.15 15.90 1.83
N GLY A 140 -15.21 14.97 1.64
CA GLY A 140 -15.02 14.21 0.41
C GLY A 140 -14.17 14.95 -0.62
N TYR A 141 -13.49 16.02 -0.22
CA TYR A 141 -12.57 16.74 -1.09
C TYR A 141 -11.39 15.84 -1.49
N VAL A 142 -11.12 15.77 -2.79
CA VAL A 142 -10.03 14.96 -3.35
C VAL A 142 -8.74 15.76 -3.30
N LEU A 143 -7.81 15.34 -2.45
CA LEU A 143 -6.51 15.97 -2.29
C LEU A 143 -5.54 15.57 -3.41
N GLU A 144 -5.53 14.29 -3.78
CA GLU A 144 -4.73 13.75 -4.87
C GLU A 144 -5.34 12.45 -5.39
N GLU A 145 -5.16 12.16 -6.67
CA GLU A 145 -5.67 10.95 -7.31
C GLU A 145 -4.82 10.54 -8.51
N GLN A 146 -4.83 9.24 -8.81
CA GLN A 146 -4.29 8.65 -10.02
C GLN A 146 -5.26 7.57 -10.51
N GLU A 147 -5.74 7.67 -11.75
CA GLU A 147 -6.67 6.71 -12.35
C GLU A 147 -7.86 6.33 -11.46
N PRO A 148 -8.51 7.29 -10.74
CA PRO A 148 -9.46 7.01 -9.65
C PRO A 148 -10.69 6.25 -10.12
N ARG A 149 -11.01 6.32 -11.42
CA ARG A 149 -12.18 5.71 -12.08
C ARG A 149 -11.87 4.41 -12.84
N LYS A 150 -10.62 3.95 -12.79
CA LYS A 150 -10.22 2.69 -13.41
C LYS A 150 -10.91 1.52 -12.70
N LYS A 151 -11.64 0.69 -13.48
CA LYS A 151 -12.30 -0.51 -12.95
C LYS A 151 -11.27 -1.61 -12.68
N LEU A 152 -11.14 -2.01 -11.44
CA LEU A 152 -10.21 -3.03 -10.96
C LEU A 152 -10.93 -4.04 -10.05
N GLN A 153 -10.37 -5.23 -9.89
CA GLN A 153 -10.76 -6.12 -8.81
C GLN A 153 -10.19 -5.56 -7.50
N VAL A 154 -10.94 -5.69 -6.43
CA VAL A 154 -10.59 -5.09 -5.13
C VAL A 154 -10.36 -6.12 -4.02
N GLY A 155 -10.58 -7.41 -4.33
CA GLY A 155 -10.42 -8.49 -3.39
C GLY A 155 -11.21 -8.25 -2.11
N SER A 156 -10.59 -8.56 -0.97
CA SER A 156 -11.22 -8.45 0.35
C SER A 156 -11.60 -7.04 0.81
N LEU A 157 -11.31 -5.97 0.03
CA LEU A 157 -11.91 -4.66 0.31
C LEU A 157 -13.44 -4.70 0.19
N THR A 158 -13.98 -5.65 -0.56
CA THR A 158 -15.41 -5.97 -0.64
C THR A 158 -16.08 -6.13 0.74
N LYS A 159 -15.34 -6.64 1.74
CA LYS A 159 -15.86 -6.85 3.09
C LYS A 159 -16.25 -5.56 3.82
N ILE A 160 -15.82 -4.40 3.33
CA ILE A 160 -16.31 -3.10 3.81
C ILE A 160 -17.80 -2.96 3.50
N ALA A 161 -18.23 -3.33 2.27
CA ALA A 161 -19.64 -3.31 1.90
C ALA A 161 -20.43 -4.34 2.72
N THR A 162 -19.87 -5.54 2.90
CA THR A 162 -20.50 -6.60 3.72
C THR A 162 -20.73 -6.12 5.15
N ALA A 163 -19.71 -5.58 5.81
CA ALA A 163 -19.85 -5.06 7.17
C ALA A 163 -20.82 -3.87 7.24
N SER A 164 -20.81 -2.99 6.22
CA SER A 164 -21.74 -1.85 6.16
C SER A 164 -23.20 -2.31 6.11
N VAL A 165 -23.51 -3.30 5.27
CA VAL A 165 -24.88 -3.86 5.17
C VAL A 165 -25.30 -4.55 6.46
N VAL A 166 -24.39 -5.31 7.11
CA VAL A 166 -24.68 -5.97 8.41
C VAL A 166 -24.94 -4.93 9.49
N LEU A 167 -24.12 -3.88 9.59
CA LEU A 167 -24.28 -2.83 10.58
C LEU A 167 -25.54 -1.97 10.30
N ASP A 168 -25.86 -1.71 9.04
CA ASP A 168 -27.11 -1.04 8.66
C ASP A 168 -28.33 -1.86 9.06
N TRP A 169 -28.28 -3.18 8.84
CA TRP A 169 -29.33 -4.09 9.26
C TRP A 169 -29.49 -4.07 10.79
N ALA A 170 -28.39 -4.15 11.54
CA ALA A 170 -28.44 -4.10 12.99
C ALA A 170 -29.04 -2.77 13.51
N GLU A 171 -28.55 -1.63 12.99
CA GLU A 171 -28.98 -0.29 13.41
C GLU A 171 -30.43 0.02 13.01
N LYS A 172 -30.85 -0.33 11.76
CA LYS A 172 -32.13 0.10 11.19
C LYS A 172 -33.25 -0.90 11.37
N LYS A 173 -32.92 -2.17 11.60
CA LYS A 173 -33.89 -3.29 11.71
C LYS A 173 -33.85 -3.99 13.06
N GLY A 174 -33.06 -3.49 14.02
CA GLY A 174 -32.96 -4.05 15.37
C GLY A 174 -32.25 -5.40 15.39
N GLY A 175 -31.33 -5.66 14.49
CA GLY A 175 -30.59 -6.92 14.45
C GLY A 175 -29.64 -7.06 15.64
N ASP A 176 -29.72 -8.19 16.34
CA ASP A 176 -28.82 -8.46 17.48
C ASP A 176 -27.50 -9.07 17.01
N LEU A 177 -26.43 -8.30 17.14
CA LEU A 177 -25.08 -8.75 16.78
C LEU A 177 -24.51 -9.78 17.79
N ASN A 178 -25.11 -9.96 18.96
CA ASN A 178 -24.73 -11.00 19.92
C ASN A 178 -25.39 -12.35 19.62
N GLN A 179 -26.36 -12.39 18.68
CA GLN A 179 -26.97 -13.63 18.26
C GLN A 179 -25.89 -14.58 17.71
N ALA A 180 -25.86 -15.82 18.25
CA ALA A 180 -25.06 -16.90 17.72
C ALA A 180 -25.75 -17.52 16.48
N VAL A 181 -24.96 -17.86 15.48
CA VAL A 181 -25.40 -18.44 14.21
C VAL A 181 -24.51 -19.61 13.84
N ALA A 182 -25.07 -20.63 13.20
CA ALA A 182 -24.30 -21.74 12.65
C ALA A 182 -23.61 -21.35 11.35
N ILE A 183 -22.34 -21.74 11.19
CA ILE A 183 -21.60 -21.58 9.94
C ILE A 183 -22.16 -22.58 8.91
N PRO A 184 -22.72 -22.12 7.77
CA PRO A 184 -23.31 -23.01 6.80
C PRO A 184 -22.23 -23.71 5.94
N GLN A 185 -22.51 -24.96 5.51
CA GLN A 185 -21.64 -25.71 4.59
C GLN A 185 -21.27 -24.88 3.33
N ALA A 186 -22.21 -24.08 2.82
CA ALA A 186 -22.00 -23.24 1.63
C ALA A 186 -20.90 -22.18 1.82
N ALA A 187 -20.55 -21.81 3.06
CA ALA A 187 -19.49 -20.85 3.35
C ALA A 187 -18.09 -21.34 2.95
N PHE A 188 -17.91 -22.63 2.72
CA PHE A 188 -16.64 -23.26 2.37
C PHE A 188 -16.46 -23.42 0.86
N VAL A 189 -17.50 -23.17 0.07
CA VAL A 189 -17.45 -23.33 -1.39
C VAL A 189 -16.55 -22.25 -2.02
N GLY A 190 -15.50 -22.68 -2.70
CA GLY A 190 -14.57 -21.77 -3.38
C GLY A 190 -13.62 -21.01 -2.47
N VAL A 191 -13.61 -21.30 -1.17
CA VAL A 191 -12.67 -20.73 -0.19
C VAL A 191 -11.42 -21.60 -0.13
N LEU A 192 -10.25 -20.99 -0.38
CA LEU A 192 -8.96 -21.68 -0.40
C LEU A 192 -8.24 -21.64 0.96
N GLU A 193 -8.59 -20.69 1.83
CA GLU A 193 -7.94 -20.46 3.11
C GLU A 193 -8.95 -20.46 4.25
N ASN A 194 -8.63 -21.19 5.30
CA ASN A 194 -9.42 -21.28 6.54
C ASN A 194 -8.46 -21.21 7.75
N ASN A 195 -7.88 -20.06 7.98
CA ASN A 195 -6.84 -19.88 8.99
C ASN A 195 -7.37 -19.97 10.43
N ILE A 196 -8.65 -19.69 10.64
CA ILE A 196 -9.32 -19.84 11.95
C ILE A 196 -9.63 -21.30 12.25
N GLY A 197 -9.74 -22.13 11.23
CA GLY A 197 -10.09 -23.54 11.36
C GLY A 197 -11.58 -23.77 11.59
N PHE A 198 -12.45 -22.90 11.07
CA PHE A 198 -13.91 -23.09 11.13
C PHE A 198 -14.35 -24.39 10.47
N GLN A 199 -15.43 -24.95 10.98
CA GLN A 199 -16.11 -26.11 10.41
C GLN A 199 -17.60 -25.80 10.20
N PRO A 200 -18.24 -26.48 9.25
CA PRO A 200 -19.70 -26.41 9.12
C PRO A 200 -20.40 -26.78 10.43
N GLY A 201 -21.38 -25.97 10.83
CA GLY A 201 -22.10 -26.17 12.08
C GLY A 201 -21.48 -25.49 13.30
N ASP A 202 -20.26 -24.96 13.24
CA ASP A 202 -19.71 -24.13 14.32
C ASP A 202 -20.67 -22.99 14.63
N SER A 203 -20.92 -22.75 15.92
CA SER A 203 -21.80 -21.67 16.39
C SER A 203 -20.98 -20.48 16.86
N ILE A 204 -21.24 -19.30 16.30
CA ILE A 204 -20.47 -18.08 16.54
C ILE A 204 -21.37 -16.85 16.48
N THR A 205 -21.07 -15.80 17.27
CA THR A 205 -21.85 -14.56 17.25
C THR A 205 -21.62 -13.77 15.95
N LEU A 206 -22.64 -13.02 15.51
CA LEU A 206 -22.48 -12.10 14.36
C LEU A 206 -21.42 -11.05 14.63
N ARG A 207 -21.26 -10.61 15.88
CA ARG A 207 -20.20 -9.71 16.31
C ARG A 207 -18.81 -10.30 16.08
N ASP A 208 -18.60 -11.54 16.47
CA ASP A 208 -17.30 -12.20 16.29
C ASP A 208 -17.01 -12.53 14.82
N LEU A 209 -18.07 -12.82 14.03
CA LEU A 209 -17.95 -12.92 12.57
C LEU A 209 -17.54 -11.58 11.92
N LEU A 210 -18.05 -10.43 12.41
CA LEU A 210 -17.60 -9.11 11.94
C LEU A 210 -16.11 -8.89 12.23
N TYR A 211 -15.63 -9.27 13.43
CA TYR A 211 -14.20 -9.23 13.74
C TYR A 211 -13.41 -10.16 12.81
N ALA A 212 -13.85 -11.39 12.61
CA ALA A 212 -13.16 -12.34 11.73
C ALA A 212 -13.08 -11.81 10.29
N ALA A 213 -14.15 -11.22 9.76
CA ALA A 213 -14.20 -10.66 8.41
C ALA A 213 -13.36 -9.39 8.25
N LEU A 214 -13.35 -8.48 9.22
CA LEU A 214 -12.69 -7.18 9.11
C LEU A 214 -11.23 -7.21 9.56
N VAL A 215 -10.94 -7.83 10.71
CA VAL A 215 -9.59 -7.91 11.30
C VAL A 215 -8.78 -9.02 10.62
N GLY A 216 -9.31 -10.25 10.62
CA GLY A 216 -8.66 -11.43 10.04
C GLY A 216 -8.86 -11.59 8.54
N SER A 217 -9.75 -10.78 7.95
CA SER A 217 -10.11 -10.89 6.52
C SER A 217 -10.74 -12.24 6.12
N ASP A 218 -11.37 -12.93 7.05
CA ASP A 218 -11.91 -14.28 6.86
C ASP A 218 -13.09 -14.30 5.87
N ASN A 219 -13.05 -15.23 4.91
CA ASN A 219 -14.06 -15.36 3.85
C ASN A 219 -15.28 -16.14 4.30
N ILE A 220 -15.09 -17.14 5.16
CA ILE A 220 -16.17 -17.98 5.71
C ILE A 220 -17.07 -17.12 6.60
N ALA A 221 -16.43 -16.27 7.44
CA ALA A 221 -17.14 -15.31 8.28
C ALA A 221 -17.97 -14.33 7.44
N ALA A 222 -17.39 -13.76 6.38
CA ALA A 222 -18.09 -12.84 5.49
C ALA A 222 -19.29 -13.50 4.80
N TYR A 223 -19.15 -14.75 4.36
CA TYR A 223 -20.25 -15.50 3.77
C TYR A 223 -21.34 -15.83 4.81
N THR A 224 -20.95 -16.26 6.02
CA THR A 224 -21.89 -16.60 7.10
C THR A 224 -22.72 -15.39 7.50
N LEU A 225 -22.10 -14.19 7.63
CA LEU A 225 -22.80 -12.92 7.84
C LEU A 225 -23.83 -12.66 6.73
N ALA A 226 -23.40 -12.81 5.47
CA ALA A 226 -24.26 -12.58 4.31
C ALA A 226 -25.41 -13.57 4.25
N ASN A 227 -25.18 -14.84 4.54
CA ASN A 227 -26.21 -15.87 4.57
C ASN A 227 -27.26 -15.58 5.65
N HIS A 228 -26.83 -15.23 6.86
CA HIS A 228 -27.74 -14.97 7.97
C HIS A 228 -28.58 -13.70 7.76
N VAL A 229 -27.91 -12.57 7.45
CA VAL A 229 -28.58 -11.27 7.25
C VAL A 229 -29.42 -11.29 5.96
N GLY A 230 -28.90 -11.95 4.91
CA GLY A 230 -29.60 -12.09 3.64
C GLY A 230 -30.91 -12.88 3.74
N ALA A 231 -30.97 -13.93 4.58
CA ALA A 231 -32.23 -14.63 4.86
C ALA A 231 -33.31 -13.69 5.43
N ARG A 232 -32.90 -12.76 6.30
CA ARG A 232 -33.80 -11.76 6.88
C ARG A 232 -34.19 -10.65 5.92
N LEU A 233 -33.26 -10.22 5.07
CA LEU A 233 -33.53 -9.23 4.02
C LEU A 233 -34.40 -9.86 2.91
N GLY A 234 -34.17 -11.12 2.55
CA GLY A 234 -34.95 -11.84 1.58
C GLY A 234 -36.42 -12.00 1.98
N SER A 235 -36.69 -12.19 3.26
CA SER A 235 -38.07 -12.27 3.77
C SER A 235 -38.88 -10.98 3.62
N LEU A 236 -38.24 -9.85 3.33
CA LEU A 236 -38.89 -8.56 3.05
C LEU A 236 -39.17 -8.34 1.56
N LEU A 237 -38.72 -9.25 0.69
CA LEU A 237 -38.97 -9.18 -0.75
C LEU A 237 -40.31 -9.88 -1.08
N PRO A 238 -40.94 -9.52 -2.21
CA PRO A 238 -42.07 -10.27 -2.73
C PRO A 238 -41.74 -11.78 -2.87
N SER A 239 -42.70 -12.65 -2.57
CA SER A 239 -42.46 -14.10 -2.49
C SER A 239 -41.95 -14.73 -3.78
N ASP A 240 -42.36 -14.23 -4.94
CA ASP A 240 -41.91 -14.63 -6.26
C ASP A 240 -40.44 -14.27 -6.56
N VAL A 241 -39.92 -13.24 -5.92
CA VAL A 241 -38.51 -12.81 -5.98
C VAL A 241 -37.69 -13.56 -4.93
N ALA A 242 -38.19 -13.63 -3.70
CA ALA A 242 -37.52 -14.27 -2.57
C ALA A 242 -37.25 -15.78 -2.85
N SER A 243 -38.21 -16.48 -3.49
CA SER A 243 -38.09 -17.89 -3.80
C SER A 243 -37.00 -18.25 -4.83
N LYS A 244 -36.50 -17.23 -5.59
CA LYS A 244 -35.49 -17.40 -6.64
C LYS A 244 -34.06 -17.06 -6.18
N LEU A 245 -33.92 -16.50 -4.98
CA LEU A 245 -32.63 -16.02 -4.47
C LEU A 245 -32.18 -16.89 -3.29
N THR A 246 -30.90 -17.25 -3.27
CA THR A 246 -30.31 -17.73 -2.02
C THR A 246 -30.19 -16.57 -1.03
N PRO A 247 -30.08 -16.80 0.29
CA PRO A 247 -29.83 -15.76 1.26
C PRO A 247 -28.60 -14.90 0.92
N ALA A 248 -27.51 -15.54 0.45
CA ALA A 248 -26.31 -14.84 0.04
C ALA A 248 -26.55 -13.93 -1.20
N ASP A 249 -27.38 -14.36 -2.17
CA ASP A 249 -27.74 -13.55 -3.33
C ASP A 249 -28.59 -12.32 -2.93
N ALA A 250 -29.57 -12.51 -2.03
CA ALA A 250 -30.35 -11.40 -1.48
C ALA A 250 -29.46 -10.37 -0.77
N PHE A 251 -28.45 -10.86 -0.04
CA PHE A 251 -27.46 -9.99 0.59
C PHE A 251 -26.60 -9.23 -0.42
N VAL A 252 -26.10 -9.89 -1.47
CA VAL A 252 -25.34 -9.27 -2.55
C VAL A 252 -26.18 -8.23 -3.30
N ALA A 253 -27.47 -8.49 -3.51
CA ALA A 253 -28.39 -7.51 -4.06
C ALA A 253 -28.44 -6.24 -3.17
N GLN A 254 -28.48 -6.41 -1.84
CA GLN A 254 -28.43 -5.27 -0.90
C GLN A 254 -27.07 -4.56 -0.92
N MET A 255 -25.93 -5.27 -1.08
CA MET A 255 -24.62 -4.62 -1.27
C MET A 255 -24.61 -3.73 -2.52
N ASN A 256 -25.18 -4.19 -3.63
CA ASN A 256 -25.29 -3.40 -4.87
C ASN A 256 -26.33 -2.26 -4.74
N ALA A 257 -27.39 -2.44 -3.96
CA ALA A 257 -28.32 -1.35 -3.63
C ALA A 257 -27.62 -0.24 -2.82
N LEU A 258 -26.80 -0.60 -1.82
CA LEU A 258 -25.97 0.34 -1.08
C LEU A 258 -24.98 1.06 -2.01
N ALA A 259 -24.32 0.33 -2.92
CA ALA A 259 -23.43 0.93 -3.91
C ALA A 259 -24.15 1.99 -4.76
N LYS A 260 -25.36 1.67 -5.25
CA LYS A 260 -26.20 2.63 -5.99
C LYS A 260 -26.57 3.86 -5.15
N GLN A 261 -26.96 3.65 -3.89
CA GLN A 261 -27.28 4.73 -2.95
C GLN A 261 -26.09 5.68 -2.74
N LEU A 262 -24.88 5.13 -2.70
CA LEU A 262 -23.62 5.88 -2.54
C LEU A 262 -23.06 6.43 -3.87
N ARG A 263 -23.80 6.31 -4.97
CA ARG A 263 -23.37 6.72 -6.33
C ARG A 263 -22.07 6.06 -6.79
N MET A 264 -21.91 4.78 -6.41
CA MET A 264 -20.78 3.94 -6.85
C MET A 264 -21.08 3.34 -8.23
N GLU A 265 -21.12 4.18 -9.26
CA GLU A 265 -21.60 3.82 -10.61
C GLU A 265 -20.70 2.81 -11.34
N ARG A 266 -19.46 2.67 -10.88
CA ARG A 266 -18.46 1.80 -11.48
C ARG A 266 -18.10 0.64 -10.55
N THR A 267 -19.12 0.12 -9.82
CA THR A 267 -18.96 -0.97 -8.85
C THR A 267 -19.99 -2.07 -9.10
N ARG A 268 -19.53 -3.30 -8.98
CA ARG A 268 -20.38 -4.48 -8.96
C ARG A 268 -19.84 -5.51 -7.98
N PHE A 269 -20.60 -5.79 -6.94
CA PHE A 269 -20.37 -6.88 -6.02
C PHE A 269 -21.08 -8.15 -6.52
N VAL A 270 -20.45 -9.31 -6.35
CA VAL A 270 -21.00 -10.62 -6.78
C VAL A 270 -20.94 -11.68 -5.68
N ASN A 271 -20.24 -11.36 -4.59
CA ASN A 271 -20.18 -12.18 -3.38
C ASN A 271 -19.77 -11.27 -2.19
N PRO A 272 -19.91 -11.74 -0.94
CA PRO A 272 -19.66 -10.93 0.25
C PRO A 272 -18.18 -10.82 0.64
N HIS A 273 -17.27 -11.56 0.02
CA HIS A 273 -15.87 -11.67 0.46
C HIS A 273 -14.85 -11.12 -0.55
N GLY A 274 -15.22 -10.97 -1.83
CA GLY A 274 -14.36 -10.39 -2.87
C GLY A 274 -13.46 -11.40 -3.59
N ILE A 275 -13.68 -12.71 -3.44
CA ILE A 275 -13.02 -13.72 -4.28
C ILE A 275 -13.47 -13.53 -5.72
N ASP A 276 -12.51 -13.49 -6.66
CA ASP A 276 -12.72 -13.25 -8.09
C ASP A 276 -12.30 -14.46 -8.97
N TYR A 277 -11.87 -15.55 -8.36
CA TYR A 277 -11.47 -16.76 -9.05
C TYR A 277 -12.69 -17.58 -9.49
N LYS A 278 -12.74 -17.91 -10.80
CA LYS A 278 -13.86 -18.68 -11.41
C LYS A 278 -15.26 -18.09 -11.19
N VAL A 279 -15.36 -16.79 -10.92
CA VAL A 279 -16.64 -16.10 -10.69
C VAL A 279 -17.10 -15.38 -11.95
N ARG A 280 -18.38 -15.50 -12.27
CA ARG A 280 -19.05 -14.82 -13.39
C ARG A 280 -20.43 -14.33 -12.93
N PRO A 281 -20.81 -13.07 -13.23
CA PRO A 281 -20.00 -12.01 -13.83
C PRO A 281 -18.83 -11.58 -12.94
N MET A 282 -17.78 -10.98 -13.53
CA MET A 282 -16.59 -10.53 -12.77
C MET A 282 -16.95 -9.35 -11.85
N PRO A 283 -16.56 -9.37 -10.55
CA PRO A 283 -16.67 -8.21 -9.67
C PRO A 283 -15.66 -7.12 -10.06
N PHE A 284 -15.98 -5.87 -9.81
CA PHE A 284 -15.07 -4.74 -9.97
C PHE A 284 -15.53 -3.54 -9.13
N SER A 285 -14.59 -2.64 -8.87
CA SER A 285 -14.83 -1.31 -8.30
C SER A 285 -13.75 -0.33 -8.79
N THR A 286 -13.73 0.86 -8.23
CA THR A 286 -12.74 1.90 -8.51
C THR A 286 -12.23 2.51 -7.21
N ALA A 287 -11.10 3.22 -7.25
CA ALA A 287 -10.59 3.89 -6.06
C ALA A 287 -11.57 4.96 -5.55
N GLU A 288 -12.19 5.71 -6.46
CA GLU A 288 -13.21 6.71 -6.16
C GLU A 288 -14.44 6.09 -5.46
N ASP A 289 -15.00 5.00 -6.04
CA ASP A 289 -16.16 4.33 -5.46
C ASP A 289 -15.85 3.72 -4.09
N MET A 290 -14.68 3.11 -3.95
CA MET A 290 -14.25 2.56 -2.64
C MET A 290 -14.02 3.66 -1.61
N ALA A 291 -13.61 4.86 -2.00
CA ALA A 291 -13.52 6.01 -1.09
C ALA A 291 -14.91 6.45 -0.61
N ARG A 292 -15.93 6.50 -1.49
CA ARG A 292 -17.35 6.77 -1.11
C ARG A 292 -17.85 5.76 -0.08
N LEU A 293 -17.64 4.48 -0.36
CA LEU A 293 -18.03 3.38 0.55
C LEU A 293 -17.30 3.49 1.89
N THR A 294 -16.00 3.77 1.86
CA THR A 294 -15.19 3.88 3.09
C THR A 294 -15.62 5.07 3.93
N ARG A 295 -15.89 6.23 3.32
CA ARG A 295 -16.46 7.39 4.03
C ARG A 295 -17.76 7.03 4.73
N TYR A 296 -18.67 6.36 4.02
CA TYR A 296 -19.94 5.90 4.59
C TYR A 296 -19.71 4.97 5.80
N ALA A 297 -18.85 3.97 5.64
CA ALA A 297 -18.55 3.01 6.71
C ALA A 297 -17.87 3.68 7.91
N MET A 298 -16.90 4.55 7.67
CA MET A 298 -16.15 5.26 8.72
C MET A 298 -16.97 6.30 9.47
N ASN A 299 -18.12 6.73 8.96
CA ASN A 299 -19.08 7.56 9.71
C ASN A 299 -19.78 6.78 10.84
N LYS A 300 -19.77 5.42 10.79
CA LYS A 300 -20.30 4.57 11.85
C LYS A 300 -19.25 4.33 12.94
N ALA A 301 -19.58 4.70 14.17
CA ALA A 301 -18.69 4.46 15.33
C ALA A 301 -18.37 2.96 15.51
N SER A 302 -19.39 2.11 15.31
CA SER A 302 -19.26 0.65 15.36
C SER A 302 -18.24 0.14 14.33
N PHE A 303 -18.31 0.59 13.08
CA PHE A 303 -17.36 0.17 12.05
C PHE A 303 -15.93 0.60 12.39
N ARG A 304 -15.73 1.87 12.80
CA ARG A 304 -14.40 2.34 13.23
C ARG A 304 -13.83 1.48 14.34
N PHE A 305 -14.65 1.09 15.31
CA PHE A 305 -14.23 0.24 16.42
C PHE A 305 -13.74 -1.13 15.94
N TYR A 306 -14.42 -1.78 14.98
CA TYR A 306 -13.97 -3.06 14.42
C TYR A 306 -12.63 -2.95 13.71
N VAL A 307 -12.47 -1.98 12.83
CA VAL A 307 -11.28 -1.90 11.97
C VAL A 307 -10.02 -1.38 12.68
N SER A 308 -10.19 -0.75 13.85
CA SER A 308 -9.08 -0.23 14.66
C SER A 308 -8.43 -1.29 15.58
N GLN A 309 -9.01 -2.50 15.68
CA GLN A 309 -8.45 -3.55 16.53
C GLN A 309 -7.18 -4.13 15.92
N LYS A 310 -6.04 -4.05 16.64
CA LYS A 310 -4.78 -4.71 16.23
C LYS A 310 -4.88 -6.21 16.38
N GLU A 311 -5.45 -6.63 17.50
CA GLU A 311 -5.71 -8.03 17.84
C GLU A 311 -7.09 -8.14 18.48
N ARG A 312 -7.76 -9.27 18.27
CA ARG A 312 -9.05 -9.55 18.91
C ARG A 312 -9.23 -11.03 19.11
N GLN A 313 -9.50 -11.45 20.34
CA GLN A 313 -9.96 -12.81 20.61
C GLN A 313 -11.43 -12.94 20.22
N ILE A 314 -11.74 -13.98 19.45
CA ILE A 314 -13.09 -14.45 19.15
C ILE A 314 -13.28 -15.83 19.74
N SER A 315 -14.54 -16.22 19.94
CA SER A 315 -14.90 -17.56 20.44
C SER A 315 -16.01 -18.15 19.61
N PHE A 316 -15.95 -19.46 19.40
CA PHE A 316 -17.02 -20.23 18.74
C PHE A 316 -17.18 -21.59 19.41
N ASP A 317 -18.36 -22.17 19.29
CA ASP A 317 -18.68 -23.45 19.89
C ASP A 317 -18.81 -24.53 18.81
N ARG A 318 -18.19 -25.70 19.03
CA ARG A 318 -18.22 -26.87 18.16
C ARG A 318 -18.53 -28.10 18.99
N ALA A 319 -19.62 -28.79 18.68
CA ALA A 319 -20.04 -30.00 19.39
C ALA A 319 -20.03 -29.85 20.94
N GLY A 320 -20.47 -28.70 21.44
CA GLY A 320 -20.51 -28.41 22.88
C GLY A 320 -19.19 -27.95 23.50
N HIS A 321 -18.10 -27.88 22.73
CA HIS A 321 -16.81 -27.38 23.17
C HIS A 321 -16.53 -25.97 22.66
N ARG A 322 -16.04 -25.11 23.54
CA ARG A 322 -15.66 -23.73 23.21
C ARG A 322 -14.24 -23.67 22.71
N PHE A 323 -14.06 -23.03 21.54
CA PHE A 323 -12.78 -22.72 20.92
C PHE A 323 -12.55 -21.21 20.96
N ASN A 324 -11.29 -20.82 21.20
CA ASN A 324 -10.85 -19.43 21.18
C ASN A 324 -9.80 -19.25 20.09
N TYR A 325 -9.85 -18.12 19.38
CA TYR A 325 -8.88 -17.78 18.37
C TYR A 325 -8.53 -16.30 18.45
N VAL A 326 -7.23 -15.96 18.37
CA VAL A 326 -6.76 -14.58 18.40
C VAL A 326 -6.56 -14.11 16.95
N LEU A 327 -7.43 -13.23 16.52
CA LEU A 327 -7.32 -12.54 15.24
C LEU A 327 -6.21 -11.49 15.33
N ARG A 328 -5.41 -11.37 14.26
CA ARG A 328 -4.47 -10.29 14.05
C ARG A 328 -4.88 -9.48 12.84
N ASN A 329 -4.82 -8.15 12.96
CA ASN A 329 -5.20 -7.28 11.87
C ASN A 329 -4.19 -7.40 10.72
N THR A 330 -4.72 -7.59 9.51
CA THR A 330 -3.93 -7.70 8.29
C THR A 330 -3.32 -6.36 7.85
N ASN A 331 -3.69 -5.24 8.48
CA ASN A 331 -3.13 -3.91 8.20
C ASN A 331 -1.89 -3.66 9.08
N GLU A 332 -0.71 -3.86 8.53
CA GLU A 332 0.59 -3.68 9.22
C GLU A 332 0.91 -2.22 9.58
N LEU A 333 0.18 -1.26 9.02
CA LEU A 333 0.35 0.15 9.31
C LEU A 333 -0.54 0.64 10.47
N LEU A 334 -1.41 -0.22 11.01
CA LEU A 334 -2.35 0.17 12.05
C LEU A 334 -1.63 0.67 13.30
N GLY A 335 -1.98 1.90 13.73
CA GLY A 335 -1.38 2.59 14.88
C GLY A 335 -0.12 3.39 14.56
N LYS A 336 0.35 3.44 13.30
CA LYS A 336 1.43 4.30 12.83
C LYS A 336 0.83 5.57 12.20
N ASP A 337 1.43 6.73 12.40
CA ASP A 337 1.04 8.00 11.76
C ASP A 337 -0.48 8.32 11.84
N GLY A 338 -1.10 8.00 12.98
CA GLY A 338 -2.53 8.17 13.19
C GLY A 338 -3.43 7.21 12.41
N ILE A 339 -2.88 6.17 11.78
CA ILE A 339 -3.63 5.17 11.02
C ILE A 339 -4.47 4.33 11.98
N ASP A 340 -5.81 4.39 11.84
CA ASP A 340 -6.80 3.75 12.69
C ASP A 340 -7.74 2.77 11.93
N GLY A 341 -7.37 2.41 10.70
CA GLY A 341 -8.12 1.47 9.85
C GLY A 341 -7.49 1.40 8.45
N VAL A 342 -8.04 0.74 7.45
CA VAL A 342 -9.40 0.17 7.37
C VAL A 342 -9.31 -1.31 6.96
N LYS A 343 -8.78 -1.62 5.76
CA LYS A 343 -8.83 -2.97 5.21
C LYS A 343 -7.75 -3.22 4.17
N THR A 344 -7.22 -4.43 4.15
CA THR A 344 -6.37 -4.97 3.08
C THR A 344 -7.18 -5.84 2.12
N GLY A 345 -6.74 -5.94 0.88
CA GLY A 345 -7.27 -6.86 -0.11
C GLY A 345 -6.13 -7.46 -0.94
N ARG A 346 -6.28 -8.71 -1.38
CA ARG A 346 -5.36 -9.35 -2.31
C ARG A 346 -6.05 -10.50 -3.04
N THR A 347 -5.92 -10.54 -4.35
CA THR A 347 -6.16 -11.70 -5.19
C THR A 347 -5.13 -11.71 -6.31
N ALA A 348 -5.01 -12.82 -7.05
CA ALA A 348 -4.11 -12.87 -8.20
C ALA A 348 -4.45 -11.82 -9.29
N ARG A 349 -5.72 -11.40 -9.38
CA ARG A 349 -6.19 -10.40 -10.34
C ARG A 349 -6.15 -8.97 -9.81
N ALA A 350 -6.49 -8.80 -8.53
CA ALA A 350 -6.51 -7.48 -7.89
C ALA A 350 -5.10 -6.92 -7.64
N GLY A 351 -4.09 -7.79 -7.50
CA GLY A 351 -2.83 -7.37 -6.90
C GLY A 351 -3.02 -7.01 -5.44
N ASP A 352 -2.10 -6.25 -4.88
CA ASP A 352 -2.22 -5.75 -3.52
C ASP A 352 -3.11 -4.50 -3.47
N CYS A 353 -4.14 -4.53 -2.65
CA CYS A 353 -5.06 -3.43 -2.39
C CYS A 353 -5.03 -3.04 -0.91
N LEU A 354 -5.23 -1.76 -0.63
CA LEU A 354 -5.21 -1.22 0.73
C LEU A 354 -6.13 -0.02 0.84
N ILE A 355 -6.91 0.04 1.90
CA ILE A 355 -7.60 1.26 2.31
C ILE A 355 -7.12 1.62 3.70
N LEU A 356 -6.66 2.85 3.86
CA LEU A 356 -6.24 3.43 5.13
C LEU A 356 -7.17 4.57 5.52
N SER A 357 -7.37 4.70 6.82
CA SER A 357 -7.86 5.91 7.47
C SER A 357 -6.77 6.39 8.41
N SER A 358 -6.44 7.66 8.33
CA SER A 358 -5.50 8.31 9.23
C SER A 358 -6.15 9.52 9.87
N ASN A 359 -6.03 9.63 11.19
CA ASN A 359 -6.67 10.66 12.01
C ASN A 359 -5.61 11.52 12.69
N ARG A 360 -5.86 12.82 12.77
CA ARG A 360 -5.08 13.78 13.58
C ARG A 360 -6.02 14.50 14.53
N GLU A 361 -5.47 15.13 15.56
CA GLU A 361 -6.23 15.98 16.47
C GLU A 361 -7.05 17.02 15.69
N PRO A 362 -8.31 17.26 16.05
CA PRO A 362 -9.14 18.23 15.38
C PRO A 362 -8.55 19.64 15.53
N GLU A 363 -8.73 20.45 14.49
CA GLU A 363 -8.37 21.86 14.54
C GLU A 363 -9.54 22.65 15.16
N VAL A 364 -9.22 23.48 16.15
CA VAL A 364 -10.20 24.33 16.84
C VAL A 364 -9.89 25.78 16.48
N VAL A 365 -10.84 26.43 15.83
CA VAL A 365 -10.73 27.84 15.42
C VAL A 365 -11.79 28.66 16.16
N THR A 366 -11.36 29.64 16.96
CA THR A 366 -12.25 30.56 17.67
C THR A 366 -12.20 31.92 16.98
N GLN A 367 -13.37 32.40 16.55
CA GLN A 367 -13.54 33.72 15.96
C GLN A 367 -14.63 34.47 16.77
N GLY A 368 -14.24 35.44 17.57
CA GLY A 368 -15.14 36.10 18.50
C GLY A 368 -15.73 35.11 19.51
N GLN A 369 -17.07 34.98 19.54
CA GLN A 369 -17.78 34.03 20.42
C GLN A 369 -18.05 32.66 19.77
N THR A 370 -17.67 32.48 18.52
CA THR A 370 -17.92 31.22 17.78
C THR A 370 -16.67 30.38 17.77
N THR A 371 -16.80 29.15 18.27
CA THR A 371 -15.74 28.11 18.17
C THR A 371 -16.17 27.05 17.17
N THR A 372 -15.35 26.85 16.14
CA THR A 372 -15.55 25.82 15.12
C THR A 372 -14.51 24.73 15.28
N VAL A 373 -14.96 23.47 15.31
CA VAL A 373 -14.12 22.29 15.39
C VAL A 373 -14.08 21.61 14.04
N TYR A 374 -12.91 21.48 13.45
CA TYR A 374 -12.67 20.78 12.19
C TYR A 374 -12.06 19.40 12.44
N PRO A 375 -12.83 18.31 12.33
CA PRO A 375 -12.26 16.96 12.38
C PRO A 375 -11.24 16.77 11.25
N ARG A 376 -10.09 16.16 11.57
CA ARG A 376 -9.00 15.98 10.62
C ARG A 376 -8.80 14.49 10.37
N ARG A 377 -9.33 13.99 9.25
CA ARG A 377 -9.24 12.58 8.88
C ARG A 377 -9.03 12.43 7.38
N LEU A 378 -8.04 11.62 7.00
CA LEU A 378 -7.83 11.21 5.61
C LEU A 378 -8.37 9.80 5.37
N ILE A 379 -8.82 9.55 4.16
CA ILE A 379 -9.03 8.22 3.59
C ILE A 379 -8.14 8.10 2.36
N LEU A 380 -7.33 7.06 2.33
CA LEU A 380 -6.53 6.63 1.19
C LEU A 380 -7.08 5.31 0.67
N VAL A 381 -7.37 5.23 -0.61
CA VAL A 381 -7.62 3.98 -1.33
C VAL A 381 -6.50 3.73 -2.32
N LEU A 382 -5.89 2.55 -2.26
CA LEU A 382 -4.78 2.11 -3.10
C LEU A 382 -5.13 0.77 -3.73
N LEU A 383 -5.13 0.69 -5.06
CA LEU A 383 -5.53 -0.50 -5.82
C LEU A 383 -4.43 -0.97 -6.75
N GLY A 384 -4.20 -2.29 -6.79
CA GLY A 384 -3.25 -2.92 -7.71
C GLY A 384 -1.80 -2.51 -7.49
N SER A 385 -1.39 -2.34 -6.26
CA SER A 385 -0.01 -2.05 -5.85
C SER A 385 0.86 -3.31 -5.89
N THR A 386 2.17 -3.13 -5.93
CA THR A 386 3.17 -4.18 -5.71
C THR A 386 3.80 -4.09 -4.32
N ASN A 387 3.62 -2.95 -3.62
CA ASN A 387 4.11 -2.69 -2.26
C ASN A 387 3.11 -1.82 -1.49
N ARG A 388 1.93 -2.37 -1.20
CA ARG A 388 0.81 -1.62 -0.60
C ARG A 388 1.16 -0.89 0.70
N PHE A 389 2.03 -1.44 1.55
CA PHE A 389 2.35 -0.82 2.83
C PHE A 389 3.38 0.30 2.68
N GLY A 390 4.43 0.12 1.86
CA GLY A 390 5.40 1.17 1.58
C GLY A 390 4.77 2.35 0.85
N GLU A 391 4.00 2.08 -0.23
CA GLU A 391 3.28 3.12 -0.97
C GLU A 391 2.20 3.77 -0.10
N GLY A 392 1.45 2.98 0.67
CA GLY A 392 0.40 3.48 1.56
C GLY A 392 0.92 4.44 2.63
N ALA A 393 2.05 4.12 3.27
CA ALA A 393 2.67 5.00 4.25
C ALA A 393 3.13 6.33 3.62
N GLY A 394 3.80 6.27 2.47
CA GLY A 394 4.24 7.48 1.74
C GLY A 394 3.07 8.36 1.29
N LEU A 395 1.99 7.74 0.78
CA LEU A 395 0.79 8.46 0.35
C LEU A 395 0.01 9.07 1.52
N VAL A 396 0.00 8.46 2.71
CA VAL A 396 -0.60 9.09 3.91
C VAL A 396 0.19 10.33 4.32
N GLN A 397 1.52 10.26 4.35
CA GLN A 397 2.36 11.41 4.66
C GLN A 397 2.16 12.54 3.66
N ARG A 398 2.14 12.22 2.35
CA ARG A 398 1.84 13.18 1.29
C ARG A 398 0.44 13.74 1.41
N GLY A 399 -0.55 12.90 1.72
CA GLY A 399 -1.93 13.32 1.92
C GLY A 399 -2.07 14.37 3.03
N TRP A 400 -1.34 14.21 4.13
CA TRP A 400 -1.31 15.21 5.20
C TRP A 400 -0.65 16.53 4.78
N GLN A 401 0.41 16.48 3.98
CA GLN A 401 1.03 17.71 3.44
C GLN A 401 0.03 18.47 2.55
N LEU A 402 -0.69 17.76 1.69
CA LEU A 402 -1.73 18.35 0.82
C LEU A 402 -2.93 18.86 1.63
N TYR A 403 -3.33 18.13 2.68
CA TYR A 403 -4.38 18.56 3.58
C TYR A 403 -4.01 19.88 4.29
N ASP A 404 -2.79 19.97 4.82
CA ASP A 404 -2.33 21.16 5.53
C ASP A 404 -2.26 22.38 4.58
N GLN A 405 -1.83 22.19 3.32
CA GLN A 405 -1.87 23.23 2.28
C GLN A 405 -3.31 23.67 1.94
N TRP A 406 -4.22 22.73 1.75
CA TRP A 406 -5.63 23.00 1.48
C TRP A 406 -6.31 23.70 2.65
N ALA A 407 -6.01 23.28 3.88
CA ALA A 407 -6.53 23.89 5.10
C ALA A 407 -6.04 25.33 5.27
N ALA A 408 -4.73 25.58 5.04
CA ALA A 408 -4.15 26.92 5.06
C ALA A 408 -4.73 27.86 4.00
N GLY A 409 -5.17 27.29 2.86
CA GLY A 409 -5.90 28.01 1.80
C GLY A 409 -7.38 28.25 2.10
N GLY A 410 -7.85 27.99 3.35
CA GLY A 410 -9.24 28.22 3.76
C GLY A 410 -10.22 27.10 3.41
N ARG A 411 -9.73 25.90 3.08
CA ARG A 411 -10.54 24.71 2.72
C ARG A 411 -11.52 24.97 1.59
N LEU A 412 -11.10 25.75 0.58
CA LEU A 412 -11.94 26.07 -0.57
C LEU A 412 -12.34 24.79 -1.30
N ALA A 413 -13.63 24.62 -1.50
CA ALA A 413 -14.18 23.49 -2.22
C ALA A 413 -14.20 23.79 -3.73
N ASP A 414 -13.49 22.97 -4.50
CA ASP A 414 -13.66 22.89 -5.95
C ASP A 414 -14.63 21.75 -6.25
N SER A 415 -15.77 22.07 -6.85
CA SER A 415 -16.81 21.08 -7.19
C SER A 415 -16.31 19.96 -8.10
N LYS A 416 -15.26 20.21 -8.88
CA LYS A 416 -14.60 19.20 -9.74
C LYS A 416 -13.74 18.22 -8.96
N ARG A 417 -13.42 18.53 -7.71
CA ARG A 417 -12.59 17.74 -6.79
C ARG A 417 -13.37 17.13 -5.64
N MET A 418 -14.65 16.92 -5.81
CA MET A 418 -15.51 16.27 -4.82
C MET A 418 -15.85 14.85 -5.24
N LEU A 419 -15.88 13.90 -4.26
CA LEU A 419 -16.35 12.54 -4.49
C LEU A 419 -17.79 12.48 -4.98
#